data_37e95f6ca008d3f34bdd80d90dbcddd1
#
_entry.id   37e95f6ca008d3f34bdd80d90dbcddd1
#
_cell.length_a   1.000
_cell.length_b   1.000
_cell.length_c   1.000
_cell.angle_alpha   90.00
_cell.angle_beta   90.00
_cell.angle_gamma   90.00
#
_symmetry.space_group_name_H-M   'P 1'
#
loop_
_entity.id
_entity.type
_entity.pdbx_description
1 polymer ?
#
loop_
_entity_poly.entity_id
_entity_poly.type
_entity_poly.pdbx_seq_one_letter_code
_entity_poly.pdbx_strand_id
1 'polypeptide(L)'
;MKKLIASLLPCTALALASCGDSNYELHQTFFSPLKINGMDFFADQQSDTIHLLSLDSWTLASTASWMRVTPTSMTIPQYKSADTRLDITTDVNNTGSTRIAYINVTSNVSPSMPVIQRGWLNITQPMPFYTNTDKLLTTQATFPLMLKAAANDTTITFKVYQDGATLSSSAEWITPDSTSFSKGLHKIKVSYTGNNTNAKRNATLTLTSAGVSTDIIVSQDK
;
A
#
# COMPACT_ATOMS: atom_id res chain seq x y z
N MET A 1 -38.14 17.66 20.73
CA MET A 1 -36.78 17.16 20.43
C MET A 1 -36.68 16.98 18.91
N LYS A 2 -36.12 17.94 18.20
CA LYS A 2 -35.95 17.90 16.71
C LYS A 2 -34.57 17.38 16.43
N LYS A 3 -34.48 16.23 15.76
CA LYS A 3 -33.22 15.65 15.25
C LYS A 3 -32.80 16.46 14.02
N LEU A 4 -31.62 17.11 14.10
CA LEU A 4 -30.95 17.68 12.93
C LEU A 4 -30.24 16.53 12.19
N ILE A 5 -30.72 16.22 11.00
CA ILE A 5 -30.03 15.37 10.04
C ILE A 5 -29.12 16.31 9.24
N ALA A 6 -27.80 16.19 9.44
CA ALA A 6 -26.83 16.88 8.60
C ALA A 6 -26.68 16.07 7.30
N SER A 7 -27.35 16.51 6.24
CA SER A 7 -27.14 15.99 4.89
C SER A 7 -25.86 16.61 4.32
N LEU A 8 -24.92 15.78 3.90
CA LEU A 8 -23.83 16.20 3.03
C LEU A 8 -24.44 16.62 1.66
N LEU A 9 -24.56 17.89 1.44
CA LEU A 9 -24.86 18.43 0.12
C LEU A 9 -23.55 18.49 -0.70
N PRO A 10 -23.60 18.11 -1.99
CA PRO A 10 -22.53 18.45 -2.91
C PRO A 10 -22.44 19.96 -3.03
N CYS A 11 -21.23 20.48 -3.07
CA CYS A 11 -20.91 21.92 -3.13
C CYS A 11 -21.43 22.50 -4.46
N THR A 12 -22.73 22.80 -4.52
CA THR A 12 -23.27 23.72 -5.51
C THR A 12 -23.00 25.14 -5.06
N ALA A 13 -22.44 25.93 -5.94
CA ALA A 13 -22.06 27.32 -5.74
C ALA A 13 -23.19 28.10 -5.05
N LEU A 14 -23.01 28.42 -3.77
CA LEU A 14 -23.78 29.48 -3.13
C LEU A 14 -23.13 30.82 -3.52
N ALA A 15 -23.72 31.50 -4.47
CA ALA A 15 -23.49 32.91 -4.66
C ALA A 15 -24.11 33.65 -3.46
N LEU A 16 -23.34 33.89 -2.41
CA LEU A 16 -23.70 34.81 -1.36
C LEU A 16 -23.33 36.22 -1.84
N ALA A 17 -24.31 36.97 -2.30
CA ALA A 17 -24.20 38.40 -2.42
C ALA A 17 -24.07 38.96 -1.00
N SER A 18 -22.85 39.18 -0.54
CA SER A 18 -22.54 39.95 0.67
C SER A 18 -22.07 41.34 0.26
N CYS A 19 -22.83 42.37 0.61
CA CYS A 19 -22.37 43.71 0.65
C CYS A 19 -21.29 43.87 1.72
N GLY A 20 -20.04 44.06 1.29
CA GLY A 20 -18.88 44.35 2.12
C GLY A 20 -17.61 43.88 1.45
N ASP A 21 -16.69 44.81 1.19
CA ASP A 21 -15.39 44.60 0.56
C ASP A 21 -14.52 43.57 1.32
N SER A 22 -14.75 42.31 1.07
CA SER A 22 -13.78 41.25 1.36
C SER A 22 -13.81 40.26 0.21
N ASN A 23 -12.87 40.42 -0.71
CA ASN A 23 -12.58 39.43 -1.75
C ASN A 23 -12.10 38.13 -1.07
N TYR A 24 -13.02 37.27 -0.64
CA TYR A 24 -12.67 35.92 -0.25
C TYR A 24 -12.42 35.11 -1.51
N GLU A 25 -11.16 34.95 -1.87
CA GLU A 25 -10.77 33.98 -2.89
C GLU A 25 -10.82 32.57 -2.27
N LEU A 26 -11.62 31.69 -2.86
CA LEU A 26 -11.65 30.29 -2.47
C LEU A 26 -10.48 29.59 -3.13
N HIS A 27 -9.56 29.09 -2.30
CA HIS A 27 -8.43 28.28 -2.73
C HIS A 27 -8.68 26.83 -2.44
N GLN A 28 -8.53 25.94 -3.42
CA GLN A 28 -8.71 24.52 -3.25
C GLN A 28 -7.86 23.74 -4.26
N THR A 29 -7.07 22.79 -3.75
CA THR A 29 -6.30 21.86 -4.57
C THR A 29 -6.24 20.51 -3.85
N PHE A 30 -6.66 19.42 -4.52
CA PHE A 30 -6.65 18.08 -3.94
C PHE A 30 -6.59 16.99 -4.99
N PHE A 31 -6.08 15.81 -4.61
CA PHE A 31 -6.07 14.62 -5.45
C PHE A 31 -7.43 13.92 -5.44
N SER A 32 -7.87 13.43 -6.61
CA SER A 32 -9.13 12.70 -6.80
C SER A 32 -8.90 11.40 -7.58
N PRO A 33 -9.41 10.25 -7.13
CA PRO A 33 -10.07 10.04 -5.84
C PRO A 33 -9.12 10.30 -4.68
N LEU A 34 -9.68 10.65 -3.52
CA LEU A 34 -8.86 10.90 -2.32
C LEU A 34 -8.16 9.61 -1.90
N LYS A 35 -6.83 9.60 -2.00
CA LYS A 35 -5.95 8.48 -1.64
C LYS A 35 -5.28 8.76 -0.29
N ILE A 36 -6.03 8.60 0.82
CA ILE A 36 -5.55 8.90 2.19
C ILE A 36 -4.24 8.14 2.50
N ASN A 37 -4.11 6.90 2.04
CA ASN A 37 -2.92 6.06 2.25
C ASN A 37 -1.93 6.14 1.08
N GLY A 38 -2.17 7.02 0.11
CA GLY A 38 -1.36 7.13 -1.11
C GLY A 38 -1.70 6.11 -2.19
N MET A 39 -0.89 6.08 -3.23
CA MET A 39 -0.96 5.10 -4.31
C MET A 39 -0.01 3.94 -4.04
N ASP A 40 -0.44 2.73 -4.33
CA ASP A 40 0.31 1.49 -4.11
C ASP A 40 0.61 0.83 -5.47
N PHE A 41 1.89 0.69 -5.79
CA PHE A 41 2.40 0.09 -7.02
C PHE A 41 3.00 -1.28 -6.73
N PHE A 42 2.81 -2.24 -7.64
CA PHE A 42 3.63 -3.45 -7.67
C PHE A 42 5.07 -3.10 -8.04
N ALA A 43 6.00 -4.02 -7.72
CA ALA A 43 7.42 -3.82 -8.01
C ALA A 43 7.70 -3.57 -9.50
N ASP A 44 6.99 -4.24 -10.39
CA ASP A 44 7.09 -4.17 -11.84
C ASP A 44 6.03 -3.27 -12.51
N GLN A 45 5.15 -2.65 -11.74
CA GLN A 45 4.18 -1.71 -12.27
C GLN A 45 4.88 -0.40 -12.59
N GLN A 46 4.74 0.04 -13.84
CA GLN A 46 5.46 1.21 -14.34
C GLN A 46 4.56 2.42 -14.60
N SER A 47 3.25 2.30 -14.47
CA SER A 47 2.33 3.42 -14.69
C SER A 47 1.04 3.30 -13.91
N ASP A 48 0.48 4.45 -13.54
CA ASP A 48 -0.87 4.64 -13.03
C ASP A 48 -1.28 6.10 -13.22
N THR A 49 -2.53 6.43 -12.91
CA THR A 49 -3.07 7.78 -13.09
C THR A 49 -3.86 8.23 -11.87
N ILE A 50 -3.87 9.54 -11.64
CA ILE A 50 -4.73 10.19 -10.66
C ILE A 50 -5.12 11.57 -11.20
N HIS A 51 -6.19 12.13 -10.69
CA HIS A 51 -6.62 13.49 -11.04
C HIS A 51 -6.21 14.49 -9.96
N LEU A 52 -5.88 15.70 -10.38
CA LEU A 52 -5.70 16.86 -9.52
C LEU A 52 -6.79 17.87 -9.84
N LEU A 53 -7.67 18.10 -8.88
CA LEU A 53 -8.69 19.15 -8.96
C LEU A 53 -8.17 20.40 -8.28
N SER A 54 -8.18 21.53 -8.99
CA SER A 54 -7.68 22.79 -8.44
C SER A 54 -8.47 23.99 -8.93
N LEU A 55 -8.58 24.97 -8.06
CA LEU A 55 -9.04 26.35 -8.37
C LEU A 55 -7.85 27.29 -8.60
N ASP A 56 -6.63 26.83 -8.29
CA ASP A 56 -5.40 27.62 -8.35
C ASP A 56 -4.45 27.08 -9.41
N SER A 57 -3.66 27.94 -10.01
CA SER A 57 -2.49 27.53 -10.78
C SER A 57 -1.52 26.77 -9.88
N TRP A 58 -0.88 25.74 -10.41
CA TRP A 58 -0.03 24.86 -9.62
C TRP A 58 1.20 24.39 -10.39
N THR A 59 2.21 24.01 -9.63
CA THR A 59 3.34 23.19 -10.08
C THR A 59 3.44 21.96 -9.21
N LEU A 60 4.05 20.89 -9.71
CA LEU A 60 4.32 19.70 -8.93
C LEU A 60 5.72 19.16 -9.15
N ALA A 61 6.22 18.45 -8.13
CA ALA A 61 7.50 17.76 -8.16
C ALA A 61 7.40 16.38 -7.50
N SER A 62 8.14 15.42 -8.05
CA SER A 62 8.40 14.14 -7.40
C SER A 62 9.61 14.26 -6.46
N THR A 63 9.55 13.62 -5.29
CA THR A 63 10.68 13.57 -4.35
C THR A 63 11.72 12.51 -4.70
N ALA A 64 11.50 11.70 -5.74
CA ALA A 64 12.40 10.61 -6.10
C ALA A 64 12.61 10.52 -7.62
N SER A 65 13.82 10.24 -8.04
CA SER A 65 14.20 10.11 -9.45
C SER A 65 13.58 8.90 -10.15
N TRP A 66 13.19 7.87 -9.41
CA TRP A 66 12.54 6.67 -9.95
C TRP A 66 11.05 6.87 -10.28
N MET A 67 10.48 8.04 -9.96
CA MET A 67 9.08 8.39 -10.23
C MET A 67 9.00 9.71 -10.99
N ARG A 68 8.20 9.73 -12.03
CA ARG A 68 7.90 10.91 -12.84
C ARG A 68 6.40 11.13 -12.90
N VAL A 69 5.98 12.38 -12.94
CA VAL A 69 4.56 12.77 -13.02
C VAL A 69 4.41 13.81 -14.14
N THR A 70 3.36 13.67 -14.94
CA THR A 70 3.09 14.57 -16.06
C THR A 70 1.58 14.88 -16.12
N PRO A 71 1.18 16.15 -16.32
CA PRO A 71 2.00 17.35 -16.43
C PRO A 71 2.57 17.83 -15.09
N THR A 72 3.62 18.66 -15.13
CA THR A 72 4.29 19.20 -13.94
C THR A 72 3.76 20.58 -13.51
N SER A 73 2.89 21.18 -14.31
CA SER A 73 2.28 22.49 -14.00
C SER A 73 1.01 22.71 -14.79
N MET A 74 0.17 23.59 -14.27
CA MET A 74 -1.00 24.10 -14.98
C MET A 74 -1.30 25.54 -14.54
N THR A 75 -1.60 26.40 -15.52
CA THR A 75 -2.11 27.73 -15.28
C THR A 75 -3.63 27.71 -15.35
N ILE A 76 -4.28 28.14 -14.28
CA ILE A 76 -5.75 28.20 -14.18
C ILE A 76 -6.13 29.68 -14.07
N PRO A 77 -6.97 30.18 -14.98
CA PRO A 77 -7.47 31.57 -14.89
C PRO A 77 -8.27 31.78 -13.61
N GLN A 78 -8.23 32.99 -13.09
CA GLN A 78 -9.01 33.38 -11.92
C GLN A 78 -10.50 33.01 -12.07
N TYR A 79 -11.12 32.55 -11.01
CA TYR A 79 -12.52 32.07 -10.96
C TYR A 79 -12.83 30.86 -11.87
N LYS A 80 -11.82 30.14 -12.30
CA LYS A 80 -11.98 28.87 -13.03
C LYS A 80 -11.47 27.72 -12.18
N SER A 81 -11.89 26.52 -12.54
CA SER A 81 -11.39 25.25 -11.97
C SER A 81 -10.85 24.37 -13.08
N ALA A 82 -9.95 23.50 -12.73
CA ALA A 82 -9.48 22.45 -13.62
C ALA A 82 -9.48 21.11 -12.91
N ASP A 83 -9.85 20.09 -13.68
CA ASP A 83 -9.63 18.69 -13.39
C ASP A 83 -8.52 18.20 -14.32
N THR A 84 -7.34 17.96 -13.76
CA THR A 84 -6.16 17.58 -14.53
C THR A 84 -5.79 16.12 -14.24
N ARG A 85 -5.77 15.31 -15.28
CA ARG A 85 -5.23 13.96 -15.20
C ARG A 85 -3.71 14.05 -15.07
N LEU A 86 -3.17 13.39 -14.06
CA LEU A 86 -1.74 13.20 -13.86
C LEU A 86 -1.39 11.76 -14.21
N ASP A 87 -0.46 11.60 -15.15
CA ASP A 87 0.12 10.31 -15.48
C ASP A 87 1.38 10.11 -14.62
N ILE A 88 1.40 9.06 -13.81
CA ILE A 88 2.51 8.70 -12.95
C ILE A 88 3.25 7.54 -13.59
N THR A 89 4.56 7.68 -13.79
CA THR A 89 5.42 6.60 -14.27
C THR A 89 6.50 6.31 -13.25
N THR A 90 6.81 5.02 -13.09
CA THR A 90 7.83 4.54 -12.14
C THR A 90 8.81 3.61 -12.82
N ASP A 91 10.07 3.64 -12.39
CA ASP A 91 11.02 2.61 -12.76
C ASP A 91 10.70 1.32 -12.00
N VAL A 92 11.03 0.15 -12.56
CA VAL A 92 10.89 -1.13 -11.88
C VAL A 92 11.68 -1.13 -10.57
N ASN A 93 11.04 -1.59 -9.49
CA ASN A 93 11.73 -1.76 -8.22
C ASN A 93 12.40 -3.14 -8.17
N ASN A 94 13.68 -3.20 -8.55
CA ASN A 94 14.48 -4.42 -8.54
C ASN A 94 15.04 -4.77 -7.15
N THR A 95 14.54 -4.15 -6.10
CA THR A 95 14.97 -4.42 -4.73
C THR A 95 13.96 -5.27 -3.98
N GLY A 96 14.38 -5.96 -2.94
CA GLY A 96 13.46 -6.67 -2.03
C GLY A 96 12.65 -5.73 -1.13
N SER A 97 12.99 -4.43 -1.13
CA SER A 97 12.43 -3.45 -0.18
C SER A 97 11.39 -2.55 -0.85
N THR A 98 10.35 -2.23 -0.09
CA THR A 98 9.40 -1.18 -0.46
C THR A 98 10.09 0.18 -0.45
N ARG A 99 9.79 1.01 -1.44
CA ARG A 99 10.25 2.41 -1.51
C ARG A 99 9.06 3.36 -1.57
N ILE A 100 9.26 4.57 -1.04
CA ILE A 100 8.23 5.59 -0.95
C ILE A 100 8.76 6.89 -1.54
N ALA A 101 7.92 7.55 -2.33
CA ALA A 101 8.13 8.90 -2.81
C ALA A 101 6.86 9.72 -2.61
N TYR A 102 6.96 11.03 -2.77
CA TYR A 102 5.81 11.92 -2.66
C TYR A 102 5.66 12.73 -3.94
N ILE A 103 4.40 12.96 -4.32
CA ILE A 103 4.01 13.98 -5.27
C ILE A 103 3.65 15.20 -4.45
N ASN A 104 4.48 16.25 -4.52
CA ASN A 104 4.24 17.52 -3.85
C ASN A 104 3.70 18.53 -4.85
N VAL A 105 2.53 19.08 -4.55
CA VAL A 105 1.94 20.17 -5.32
C VAL A 105 2.26 21.48 -4.62
N THR A 106 2.64 22.48 -5.38
CA THR A 106 2.81 23.85 -4.92
C THR A 106 1.72 24.72 -5.54
N SER A 107 0.84 25.24 -4.70
CA SER A 107 -0.24 26.17 -5.02
C SER A 107 -0.62 26.92 -3.74
N ASN A 108 -1.73 27.68 -3.72
CA ASN A 108 -2.22 28.28 -2.48
C ASN A 108 -2.59 27.23 -1.42
N VAL A 109 -3.09 26.07 -1.86
CA VAL A 109 -3.27 24.87 -1.02
C VAL A 109 -2.37 23.77 -1.58
N SER A 110 -1.31 23.44 -0.87
CA SER A 110 -0.22 22.58 -1.34
C SER A 110 -0.36 21.15 -0.83
N PRO A 111 -1.15 20.27 -1.49
CA PRO A 111 -1.29 18.90 -1.07
C PRO A 111 -0.06 18.08 -1.42
N SER A 112 0.18 17.03 -0.62
CA SER A 112 1.20 16.02 -0.85
C SER A 112 0.57 14.64 -0.81
N MET A 113 0.99 13.75 -1.73
CA MET A 113 0.49 12.39 -1.80
C MET A 113 1.64 11.38 -1.82
N PRO A 114 1.66 10.40 -0.92
CA PRO A 114 2.64 9.33 -0.97
C PRO A 114 2.36 8.36 -2.11
N VAL A 115 3.42 7.92 -2.77
CA VAL A 115 3.43 6.85 -3.76
C VAL A 115 4.35 5.76 -3.25
N ILE A 116 3.79 4.58 -3.02
CA ILE A 116 4.44 3.44 -2.43
C ILE A 116 4.67 2.43 -3.54
N GLN A 117 5.92 2.06 -3.82
CA GLN A 117 6.22 0.96 -4.72
C GLN A 117 6.82 -0.21 -3.95
N ARG A 118 6.14 -1.34 -4.00
CA ARG A 118 6.48 -2.54 -3.24
C ARG A 118 7.79 -3.15 -3.75
N GLY A 119 8.47 -3.85 -2.84
CA GLY A 119 9.54 -4.77 -3.22
C GLY A 119 8.99 -6.06 -3.85
N TRP A 120 9.87 -7.01 -4.21
CA TRP A 120 9.48 -8.26 -4.86
C TRP A 120 8.55 -9.13 -4.04
N LEU A 121 8.76 -9.18 -2.72
CA LEU A 121 7.95 -9.95 -1.78
C LEU A 121 7.40 -9.04 -0.69
N ASN A 122 6.17 -9.32 -0.29
CA ASN A 122 5.56 -8.69 0.86
C ASN A 122 4.70 -9.73 1.59
N ILE A 123 5.02 -9.95 2.86
CA ILE A 123 4.36 -10.94 3.70
C ILE A 123 3.42 -10.22 4.64
N THR A 124 2.13 -10.60 4.59
CA THR A 124 1.15 -10.19 5.59
C THR A 124 0.98 -11.32 6.59
N GLN A 125 1.37 -11.11 7.82
CA GLN A 125 0.98 -12.00 8.90
C GLN A 125 -0.32 -11.50 9.52
N PRO A 126 -1.27 -12.38 9.83
CA PRO A 126 -2.41 -12.01 10.64
C PRO A 126 -1.91 -11.63 12.04
N MET A 127 -1.89 -10.35 12.35
CA MET A 127 -1.66 -9.90 13.73
C MET A 127 -2.88 -10.26 14.55
N PRO A 128 -2.73 -10.92 15.71
CA PRO A 128 -3.88 -11.38 16.52
C PRO A 128 -4.76 -10.27 17.06
N PHE A 129 -4.41 -9.01 16.88
CA PHE A 129 -5.13 -7.84 17.41
C PHE A 129 -5.61 -6.83 16.35
N TYR A 130 -5.42 -7.09 15.05
CA TYR A 130 -5.88 -6.20 13.98
C TYR A 130 -6.78 -6.93 13.01
N THR A 131 -8.07 -6.61 13.05
CA THR A 131 -9.10 -7.13 12.15
C THR A 131 -9.06 -6.54 10.73
N ASN A 132 -8.11 -5.67 10.43
CA ASN A 132 -7.95 -5.04 9.11
C ASN A 132 -6.77 -5.67 8.38
N THR A 133 -7.09 -6.56 7.46
CA THR A 133 -6.20 -7.41 6.68
C THR A 133 -5.33 -6.66 5.66
N ASP A 134 -5.48 -5.34 5.51
CA ASP A 134 -4.80 -4.55 4.48
C ASP A 134 -3.55 -3.80 4.97
N LYS A 135 -3.16 -3.95 6.22
CA LYS A 135 -1.85 -3.45 6.67
C LYS A 135 -0.76 -4.41 6.23
N LEU A 136 -0.18 -4.09 5.09
CA LEU A 136 1.08 -4.66 4.63
C LEU A 136 2.15 -4.37 5.67
N LEU A 137 2.55 -5.40 6.43
CA LEU A 137 3.76 -5.33 7.24
C LEU A 137 4.94 -5.32 6.28
N THR A 138 5.56 -4.16 6.14
CA THR A 138 6.82 -4.02 5.42
C THR A 138 7.88 -4.90 6.07
N THR A 139 8.48 -5.78 5.27
CA THR A 139 9.78 -6.40 5.47
C THR A 139 10.18 -6.71 6.91
N GLN A 140 10.32 -7.97 7.20
CA GLN A 140 10.66 -8.63 8.43
C GLN A 140 9.46 -8.85 9.35
N ALA A 141 8.90 -10.04 9.23
CA ALA A 141 8.17 -10.63 10.33
C ALA A 141 9.14 -10.80 11.50
N THR A 142 9.23 -9.78 12.34
CA THR A 142 10.03 -9.82 13.58
C THR A 142 9.42 -10.77 14.61
N PHE A 143 8.22 -11.30 14.34
CA PHE A 143 7.53 -12.22 15.23
C PHE A 143 7.40 -13.60 14.59
N PRO A 144 7.80 -14.66 15.28
CA PRO A 144 7.63 -16.03 14.78
C PRO A 144 6.15 -16.37 14.64
N LEU A 145 5.82 -17.13 13.60
CA LEU A 145 4.53 -17.81 13.48
C LEU A 145 4.45 -18.85 14.58
N MET A 146 3.58 -18.64 15.56
CA MET A 146 3.43 -19.53 16.71
C MET A 146 2.45 -20.64 16.39
N LEU A 147 2.89 -21.89 16.50
CA LEU A 147 2.10 -23.09 16.27
C LEU A 147 1.87 -23.83 17.59
N LYS A 148 0.71 -24.48 17.70
CA LYS A 148 0.38 -25.34 18.84
C LYS A 148 1.21 -26.63 18.79
N ALA A 149 1.37 -27.28 19.95
CA ALA A 149 2.05 -28.60 20.05
C ALA A 149 1.36 -29.68 19.22
N ALA A 150 0.04 -29.74 19.24
CA ALA A 150 -0.72 -30.73 18.47
C ALA A 150 -0.60 -30.48 16.96
N ALA A 151 -0.57 -31.56 16.17
CA ALA A 151 -0.63 -31.48 14.71
C ALA A 151 -1.87 -30.73 14.25
N ASN A 152 -1.71 -29.84 13.27
CA ASN A 152 -2.79 -29.05 12.70
C ASN A 152 -2.36 -28.38 11.40
N ASP A 153 -3.19 -27.49 10.93
CA ASP A 153 -2.94 -26.61 9.82
C ASP A 153 -2.94 -25.15 10.28
N THR A 154 -2.21 -24.31 9.58
CA THR A 154 -2.28 -22.86 9.68
C THR A 154 -2.33 -22.26 8.28
N THR A 155 -2.65 -20.98 8.19
CA THR A 155 -2.68 -20.27 6.92
C THR A 155 -1.71 -19.10 6.97
N ILE A 156 -0.89 -18.98 5.93
CA ILE A 156 -0.07 -17.77 5.70
C ILE A 156 -0.58 -17.05 4.46
N THR A 157 -0.51 -15.74 4.52
CA THR A 157 -0.90 -14.86 3.41
C THR A 157 0.28 -13.99 3.03
N PHE A 158 0.58 -13.94 1.73
CA PHE A 158 1.65 -13.10 1.21
C PHE A 158 1.31 -12.62 -0.19
N LYS A 159 1.93 -11.53 -0.61
CA LYS A 159 1.76 -10.96 -1.94
C LYS A 159 3.08 -11.04 -2.69
N VAL A 160 3.01 -11.59 -3.91
CA VAL A 160 4.13 -11.70 -4.83
C VAL A 160 3.98 -10.61 -5.89
N TYR A 161 5.03 -9.84 -6.11
CA TYR A 161 5.01 -8.71 -7.04
C TYR A 161 5.64 -9.02 -8.41
N GLN A 162 6.22 -10.21 -8.57
CA GLN A 162 6.74 -10.74 -9.82
C GLN A 162 6.51 -12.26 -9.89
N ASP A 163 6.33 -12.81 -11.09
CA ASP A 163 6.18 -14.25 -11.31
C ASP A 163 7.44 -15.04 -10.93
N GLY A 164 7.24 -16.31 -10.58
CA GLY A 164 8.34 -17.25 -10.30
C GLY A 164 8.84 -17.21 -8.86
N ALA A 165 8.02 -16.77 -7.90
CA ALA A 165 8.35 -16.93 -6.48
C ALA A 165 8.23 -18.39 -6.04
N THR A 166 9.09 -18.78 -5.10
CA THR A 166 9.10 -20.14 -4.50
C THR A 166 9.08 -20.05 -2.98
N LEU A 167 8.50 -21.06 -2.34
CA LEU A 167 8.49 -21.23 -0.89
C LEU A 167 9.15 -22.57 -0.54
N SER A 168 10.13 -22.53 0.33
CA SER A 168 10.79 -23.71 0.87
C SER A 168 10.65 -23.80 2.39
N SER A 169 10.73 -25.01 2.94
CA SER A 169 10.76 -25.26 4.38
C SER A 169 12.12 -25.78 4.80
N SER A 170 12.64 -25.30 5.93
CA SER A 170 13.87 -25.81 6.53
C SER A 170 13.68 -27.11 7.33
N ALA A 171 12.43 -27.58 7.49
CA ALA A 171 12.12 -28.75 8.32
C ALA A 171 10.99 -29.58 7.73
N GLU A 172 11.10 -30.90 7.80
CA GLU A 172 10.13 -31.85 7.27
C GLU A 172 8.80 -31.89 8.04
N TRP A 173 8.80 -31.44 9.28
CA TRP A 173 7.60 -31.45 10.12
C TRP A 173 6.58 -30.33 9.78
N ILE A 174 6.93 -29.40 8.86
CA ILE A 174 6.07 -28.33 8.39
C ILE A 174 6.10 -28.27 6.86
N THR A 175 4.94 -28.36 6.24
CA THR A 175 4.78 -28.53 4.80
C THR A 175 3.74 -27.56 4.25
N PRO A 176 4.10 -26.62 3.37
CA PRO A 176 3.16 -25.81 2.63
C PRO A 176 2.44 -26.67 1.56
N ASP A 177 1.18 -26.36 1.27
CA ASP A 177 0.37 -27.01 0.23
C ASP A 177 0.76 -26.58 -1.19
N SER A 178 1.50 -25.49 -1.31
CA SER A 178 2.05 -24.99 -2.59
C SER A 178 3.44 -24.39 -2.37
N THR A 179 4.31 -24.57 -3.37
CA THR A 179 5.71 -24.12 -3.31
C THR A 179 6.12 -23.17 -4.44
N SER A 180 5.23 -22.89 -5.42
CA SER A 180 5.51 -22.03 -6.55
C SER A 180 4.36 -21.04 -6.77
N PHE A 181 4.66 -19.78 -7.04
CA PHE A 181 3.69 -18.71 -7.07
C PHE A 181 3.93 -17.74 -8.23
N SER A 182 2.83 -17.35 -8.86
CA SER A 182 2.78 -16.23 -9.80
C SER A 182 2.63 -14.91 -9.06
N LYS A 183 2.72 -13.80 -9.78
CA LYS A 183 2.36 -12.48 -9.27
C LYS A 183 0.91 -12.47 -8.76
N GLY A 184 0.72 -11.91 -7.55
CA GLY A 184 -0.61 -11.77 -6.93
C GLY A 184 -0.61 -12.00 -5.43
N LEU A 185 -1.81 -12.01 -4.86
CA LEU A 185 -2.04 -12.33 -3.45
C LEU A 185 -2.26 -13.83 -3.31
N HIS A 186 -1.50 -14.46 -2.42
CA HIS A 186 -1.59 -15.90 -2.14
C HIS A 186 -1.98 -16.12 -0.69
N LYS A 187 -2.91 -17.05 -0.49
CA LYS A 187 -3.32 -17.56 0.80
C LYS A 187 -3.14 -19.05 0.76
N ILE A 188 -2.12 -19.55 1.42
CA ILE A 188 -1.75 -20.96 1.40
C ILE A 188 -1.94 -21.62 2.76
N LYS A 189 -2.25 -22.89 2.73
CA LYS A 189 -2.31 -23.74 3.91
C LYS A 189 -0.94 -24.33 4.18
N VAL A 190 -0.55 -24.33 5.45
CA VAL A 190 0.70 -24.92 5.93
C VAL A 190 0.34 -25.96 6.99
N SER A 191 0.58 -27.23 6.68
CA SER A 191 0.34 -28.34 7.59
C SER A 191 1.57 -28.63 8.43
N TYR A 192 1.39 -29.03 9.68
CA TYR A 192 2.48 -29.39 10.56
C TYR A 192 2.14 -30.57 11.46
N THR A 193 3.14 -31.41 11.75
CA THR A 193 3.00 -32.57 12.64
C THR A 193 3.03 -32.13 14.11
N GLY A 194 2.51 -33.00 14.99
CA GLY A 194 2.58 -32.79 16.44
C GLY A 194 4.03 -32.73 16.93
N ASN A 195 4.29 -31.87 17.88
CA ASN A 195 5.56 -31.83 18.60
C ASN A 195 5.47 -32.70 19.84
N ASN A 196 5.96 -33.93 19.74
CA ASN A 196 6.00 -34.90 20.85
C ASN A 196 7.31 -34.81 21.67
N THR A 197 8.09 -33.74 21.46
CA THR A 197 9.28 -33.47 22.25
C THR A 197 8.94 -32.60 23.45
N ASN A 198 9.74 -32.64 24.49
CA ASN A 198 9.56 -31.81 25.67
C ASN A 198 10.13 -30.38 25.49
N ALA A 199 10.42 -29.96 24.26
CA ALA A 199 11.03 -28.68 23.93
C ALA A 199 10.32 -28.02 22.74
N LYS A 200 10.32 -26.70 22.70
CA LYS A 200 9.92 -25.95 21.50
C LYS A 200 10.83 -26.29 20.33
N ARG A 201 10.28 -26.33 19.14
CA ARG A 201 11.06 -26.49 17.91
C ARG A 201 10.79 -25.35 16.94
N ASN A 202 11.80 -25.02 16.14
CA ASN A 202 11.75 -23.93 15.20
C ASN A 202 11.98 -24.43 13.77
N ALA A 203 11.40 -23.73 12.82
CA ALA A 203 11.66 -23.88 11.40
C ALA A 203 11.62 -22.50 10.73
N THR A 204 12.09 -22.47 9.50
CA THR A 204 12.02 -21.29 8.64
C THR A 204 11.32 -21.67 7.36
N LEU A 205 10.30 -20.89 6.97
CA LEU A 205 9.74 -20.92 5.64
C LEU A 205 10.35 -19.76 4.85
N THR A 206 11.09 -20.06 3.79
CA THR A 206 11.80 -19.06 3.00
C THR A 206 11.07 -18.83 1.68
N LEU A 207 10.56 -17.62 1.49
CA LEU A 207 10.03 -17.11 0.23
C LEU A 207 11.16 -16.49 -0.58
N THR A 208 11.31 -16.91 -1.83
CA THR A 208 12.34 -16.40 -2.75
C THR A 208 11.69 -15.94 -4.05
N SER A 209 12.06 -14.76 -4.54
CA SER A 209 11.68 -14.26 -5.86
C SER A 209 12.79 -13.38 -6.42
N ALA A 210 13.15 -13.57 -7.70
CA ALA A 210 14.18 -12.79 -8.39
C ALA A 210 15.51 -12.67 -7.62
N GLY A 211 15.92 -13.74 -6.91
CA GLY A 211 17.16 -13.75 -6.13
C GLY A 211 17.08 -13.05 -4.76
N VAL A 212 15.91 -12.57 -4.39
CA VAL A 212 15.65 -11.98 -3.05
C VAL A 212 14.84 -12.95 -2.23
N SER A 213 15.25 -13.20 -0.98
CA SER A 213 14.58 -14.10 -0.06
C SER A 213 14.07 -13.35 1.17
N THR A 214 12.95 -13.82 1.71
CA THR A 214 12.38 -13.38 2.98
C THR A 214 11.97 -14.58 3.81
N ASP A 215 12.37 -14.59 5.06
CA ASP A 215 12.13 -15.68 5.98
C ASP A 215 10.91 -15.45 6.88
N ILE A 216 10.09 -16.46 7.01
CA ILE A 216 9.04 -16.57 8.00
C ILE A 216 9.55 -17.53 9.09
N ILE A 217 9.86 -16.97 10.25
CA ILE A 217 10.28 -17.78 11.40
C ILE A 217 9.05 -18.47 11.97
N VAL A 218 9.15 -19.77 12.19
CA VAL A 218 8.08 -20.61 12.75
C VAL A 218 8.56 -21.21 14.06
N SER A 219 7.74 -21.10 15.11
CA SER A 219 8.00 -21.74 16.41
C SER A 219 6.81 -22.58 16.81
N GLN A 220 7.02 -23.85 17.11
CA GLN A 220 5.98 -24.76 17.60
C GLN A 220 6.21 -25.07 19.08
N ASP A 221 5.12 -24.94 19.86
CA ASP A 221 5.13 -25.27 21.29
C ASP A 221 5.43 -26.75 21.55
N LYS A 222 5.81 -27.03 22.80
CA LYS A 222 6.02 -28.37 23.35
C LYS A 222 4.72 -29.00 23.76
#